data_b8c4eb475d9f0b512b956774e8399d40
#
_entry.id   b8c4eb475d9f0b512b956774e8399d40
#
_cell.length_a   1.000
_cell.length_b   1.000
_cell.length_c   1.000
_cell.angle_alpha   90.00
_cell.angle_beta   90.00
_cell.angle_gamma   90.00
#
_symmetry.space_group_name_H-M   'P 1'
#
loop_
_entity.id
_entity.type
_entity.pdbx_description
1 polymer ?
#
loop_
_entity_poly.entity_id
_entity_poly.type
_entity_poly.pdbx_seq_one_letter_code
_entity_poly.pdbx_strand_id
1 'polypeptide(L)'
;QGSIISPILANIYMNELDNYMAEYAEKFNCGNRRKINPAFKKKLDVCRGKEQRLKRNLSKMSEKEKEGLIAEIRELRRSLKSMPYSDQMDDSYKRICYVRYADDFLIGVIGSKEDAEQVKQEVGCFIREKLHLEMSGEKTLITHGHDFAKFLGYEVTIAKGEYSKKTKTGATRRVNNGKVLLYVPHDKWVKRLLSYNALKIKYDKQNGNKEVWEPVRRTRLLHLDDLEILNQYNAEIRGLY
;
A
#
# COMPACT_ATOMS: atom_id res chain seq x y z
N GLN A 1 -15.12 29.13 -17.22
CA GLN A 1 -15.38 27.75 -17.71
C GLN A 1 -14.26 27.41 -18.66
N GLY A 2 -13.52 26.30 -18.38
CA GLY A 2 -12.44 25.85 -19.25
C GLY A 2 -12.96 25.41 -20.63
N SER A 3 -12.20 25.66 -21.66
CA SER A 3 -12.50 25.21 -23.02
C SER A 3 -12.50 23.67 -23.06
N ILE A 4 -13.36 23.08 -23.89
CA ILE A 4 -13.40 21.62 -24.15
C ILE A 4 -12.04 21.09 -24.65
N ILE A 5 -11.26 21.94 -25.30
CA ILE A 5 -9.92 21.61 -25.83
C ILE A 5 -8.84 21.64 -24.74
N SER A 6 -9.06 22.34 -23.63
CA SER A 6 -8.05 22.54 -22.57
C SER A 6 -7.46 21.23 -22.02
N PRO A 7 -8.24 20.19 -21.70
CA PRO A 7 -7.67 18.92 -21.22
C PRO A 7 -6.83 18.20 -22.27
N ILE A 8 -7.18 18.33 -23.55
CA ILE A 8 -6.42 17.71 -24.66
C ILE A 8 -5.06 18.39 -24.79
N LEU A 9 -5.05 19.74 -24.82
CA LEU A 9 -3.81 20.51 -24.90
C LEU A 9 -2.91 20.28 -23.69
N ALA A 10 -3.49 20.23 -22.48
CA ALA A 10 -2.74 19.89 -21.28
C ALA A 10 -2.09 18.51 -21.36
N ASN A 11 -2.80 17.50 -21.88
CA ASN A 11 -2.24 16.16 -22.05
C ASN A 11 -1.12 16.11 -23.11
N ILE A 12 -1.27 16.82 -24.23
CA ILE A 12 -0.21 16.94 -25.25
C ILE A 12 1.02 17.59 -24.63
N TYR A 13 0.84 18.68 -23.88
CA TYR A 13 1.94 19.40 -23.26
C TYR A 13 2.66 18.57 -22.19
N MET A 14 1.92 17.87 -21.34
CA MET A 14 2.46 17.02 -20.29
C MET A 14 3.03 15.69 -20.80
N ASN A 15 2.86 15.36 -22.09
CA ASN A 15 3.49 14.17 -22.70
C ASN A 15 5.03 14.25 -22.68
N GLU A 16 5.60 15.45 -22.69
CA GLU A 16 7.05 15.65 -22.51
C GLU A 16 7.52 15.12 -21.14
N LEU A 17 6.71 15.34 -20.08
CA LEU A 17 7.01 14.76 -18.77
C LEU A 17 6.89 13.24 -18.78
N ASP A 18 5.91 12.69 -19.50
CA ASP A 18 5.72 11.23 -19.60
C ASP A 18 6.95 10.59 -20.28
N ASN A 19 7.44 11.18 -21.37
CA ASN A 19 8.64 10.73 -22.07
C ASN A 19 9.89 10.82 -21.18
N TYR A 20 10.08 11.97 -20.49
CA TYR A 20 11.16 12.14 -19.54
C TYR A 20 11.14 11.08 -18.42
N MET A 21 9.97 10.81 -17.85
CA MET A 21 9.83 9.83 -16.80
C MET A 21 10.06 8.39 -17.28
N ALA A 22 9.72 8.08 -18.53
CA ALA A 22 10.04 6.79 -19.13
C ALA A 22 11.56 6.58 -19.25
N GLU A 23 12.28 7.55 -19.82
CA GLU A 23 13.74 7.52 -19.91
C GLU A 23 14.42 7.51 -18.54
N TYR A 24 13.87 8.29 -17.59
CA TYR A 24 14.35 8.32 -16.22
C TYR A 24 14.20 6.97 -15.55
N ALA A 25 13.07 6.29 -15.75
CA ALA A 25 12.82 4.97 -15.21
C ALA A 25 13.81 3.92 -15.73
N GLU A 26 14.19 3.98 -17.00
CA GLU A 26 15.20 3.08 -17.58
C GLU A 26 16.57 3.25 -16.90
N LYS A 27 16.96 4.48 -16.62
CA LYS A 27 18.24 4.81 -15.95
C LYS A 27 18.23 4.48 -14.45
N PHE A 28 17.10 4.75 -13.78
CA PHE A 28 16.96 4.57 -12.34
C PHE A 28 16.81 3.09 -11.94
N ASN A 29 16.11 2.31 -12.76
CA ASN A 29 15.80 0.92 -12.45
C ASN A 29 17.07 0.06 -12.51
N CYS A 30 17.43 -0.57 -11.39
CA CYS A 30 18.57 -1.47 -11.33
C CYS A 30 18.25 -2.78 -10.61
N GLY A 31 19.02 -3.83 -10.94
CA GLY A 31 18.89 -5.16 -10.36
C GLY A 31 17.63 -5.91 -10.83
N ASN A 32 17.65 -7.24 -10.78
CA ASN A 32 16.49 -8.07 -11.14
C ASN A 32 15.66 -8.46 -9.93
N ARG A 33 16.26 -8.58 -8.76
CA ARG A 33 15.63 -9.05 -7.52
C ARG A 33 16.42 -8.56 -6.31
N ARG A 34 15.69 -8.17 -5.26
CA ARG A 34 16.31 -7.84 -3.96
C ARG A 34 17.09 -9.01 -3.38
N LYS A 35 18.19 -8.73 -2.74
CA LYS A 35 18.97 -9.70 -1.97
C LYS A 35 18.14 -10.26 -0.82
N ILE A 36 18.50 -11.46 -0.39
CA ILE A 36 17.88 -12.08 0.78
C ILE A 36 18.41 -11.34 2.02
N ASN A 37 17.50 -11.01 2.94
CA ASN A 37 17.86 -10.40 4.22
C ASN A 37 18.89 -11.29 4.94
N PRO A 38 20.08 -10.78 5.29
CA PRO A 38 21.14 -11.56 5.93
C PRO A 38 20.70 -12.24 7.23
N ALA A 39 19.89 -11.53 8.05
CA ALA A 39 19.37 -12.07 9.29
C ALA A 39 18.39 -13.21 9.05
N PHE A 40 17.53 -13.08 8.01
CA PHE A 40 16.63 -14.16 7.59
C PHE A 40 17.42 -15.38 7.11
N LYS A 41 18.43 -15.17 6.25
CA LYS A 41 19.27 -16.25 5.72
C LYS A 41 19.97 -17.01 6.84
N LYS A 42 20.60 -16.29 7.78
CA LYS A 42 21.27 -16.89 8.95
C LYS A 42 20.31 -17.77 9.77
N LYS A 43 19.11 -17.28 10.09
CA LYS A 43 18.11 -18.08 10.82
C LYS A 43 17.60 -19.28 10.02
N LEU A 44 17.41 -19.10 8.71
CA LEU A 44 17.00 -20.18 7.83
C LEU A 44 18.02 -21.31 7.78
N ASP A 45 19.31 -20.97 7.69
CA ASP A 45 20.40 -21.95 7.66
C ASP A 45 20.51 -22.72 8.98
N VAL A 46 20.33 -22.04 10.13
CA VAL A 46 20.23 -22.70 11.45
C VAL A 46 19.03 -23.65 11.50
N CYS A 47 17.87 -23.23 11.01
CA CYS A 47 16.67 -24.06 10.98
C CYS A 47 16.88 -25.30 10.12
N ARG A 48 17.44 -25.14 8.92
CA ARG A 48 17.77 -26.24 8.01
C ARG A 48 18.79 -27.21 8.61
N GLY A 49 19.81 -26.71 9.27
CA GLY A 49 20.81 -27.52 9.98
C GLY A 49 20.17 -28.42 11.06
N LYS A 50 19.25 -27.87 11.85
CA LYS A 50 18.49 -28.62 12.87
C LYS A 50 17.55 -29.66 12.23
N GLU A 51 16.88 -29.31 11.15
CA GLU A 51 16.04 -30.27 10.39
C GLU A 51 16.85 -31.44 9.80
N GLN A 52 18.03 -31.16 9.25
CA GLN A 52 18.94 -32.19 8.76
C GLN A 52 19.48 -33.06 9.89
N ARG A 53 19.83 -32.47 11.05
CA ARG A 53 20.24 -33.23 12.24
C ARG A 53 19.14 -34.19 12.70
N LEU A 54 17.90 -33.71 12.76
CA LEU A 54 16.74 -34.51 13.12
C LEU A 54 16.58 -35.70 12.15
N LYS A 55 16.64 -35.46 10.82
CA LYS A 55 16.52 -36.48 9.80
C LYS A 55 17.63 -37.55 9.86
N ARG A 56 18.89 -37.13 10.05
CA ARG A 56 20.05 -38.03 10.08
C ARG A 56 20.08 -38.89 11.33
N ASN A 57 19.63 -38.38 12.46
CA ASN A 57 19.78 -39.05 13.76
C ASN A 57 18.45 -39.57 14.31
N LEU A 58 17.41 -39.69 13.48
CA LEU A 58 16.05 -40.03 13.89
C LEU A 58 16.00 -41.38 14.68
N SER A 59 16.83 -42.36 14.29
CA SER A 59 16.92 -43.67 14.94
C SER A 59 17.82 -43.73 16.16
N LYS A 60 18.69 -42.72 16.36
CA LYS A 60 19.71 -42.69 17.43
C LYS A 60 19.38 -41.79 18.58
N MET A 61 18.37 -40.92 18.45
CA MET A 61 17.96 -39.92 19.47
C MET A 61 16.89 -40.47 20.37
N SER A 62 16.94 -40.08 21.65
CA SER A 62 15.87 -40.36 22.60
C SER A 62 14.60 -39.53 22.23
N GLU A 63 13.43 -39.99 22.63
CA GLU A 63 12.16 -39.30 22.35
C GLU A 63 12.18 -37.86 22.91
N LYS A 64 12.75 -37.66 24.09
CA LYS A 64 12.87 -36.33 24.75
C LYS A 64 13.73 -35.36 23.95
N GLU A 65 14.83 -35.83 23.36
CA GLU A 65 15.71 -35.05 22.49
C GLU A 65 15.05 -34.70 21.15
N LYS A 66 14.26 -35.60 20.58
CA LYS A 66 13.45 -35.38 19.37
C LYS A 66 12.42 -34.30 19.60
N GLU A 67 11.65 -34.40 20.69
CA GLU A 67 10.65 -33.40 21.05
C GLU A 67 11.25 -32.00 21.27
N GLY A 68 12.35 -31.90 21.98
CA GLY A 68 13.08 -30.65 22.16
C GLY A 68 13.54 -30.04 20.85
N LEU A 69 14.14 -30.83 19.96
CA LEU A 69 14.60 -30.36 18.67
C LEU A 69 13.43 -29.93 17.74
N ILE A 70 12.33 -30.64 17.79
CA ILE A 70 11.10 -30.30 17.06
C ILE A 70 10.52 -28.99 17.58
N ALA A 71 10.50 -28.77 18.89
CA ALA A 71 10.04 -27.52 19.49
C ALA A 71 10.90 -26.32 19.04
N GLU A 72 12.23 -26.45 19.05
CA GLU A 72 13.15 -25.42 18.58
C GLU A 72 12.96 -25.13 17.08
N ILE A 73 12.78 -26.15 16.24
CA ILE A 73 12.50 -25.97 14.81
C ILE A 73 11.18 -25.22 14.59
N ARG A 74 10.13 -25.53 15.38
CA ARG A 74 8.84 -24.85 15.32
C ARG A 74 8.97 -23.37 15.70
N GLU A 75 9.75 -23.07 16.72
CA GLU A 75 9.99 -21.69 17.15
C GLU A 75 10.77 -20.89 16.10
N LEU A 76 11.86 -21.46 15.56
CA LEU A 76 12.61 -20.85 14.47
C LEU A 76 11.73 -20.59 13.24
N ARG A 77 10.90 -21.55 12.84
CA ARG A 77 9.93 -21.38 11.74
C ARG A 77 8.91 -20.29 12.02
N ARG A 78 8.45 -20.14 13.28
CA ARG A 78 7.55 -19.05 13.69
C ARG A 78 8.25 -17.72 13.57
N SER A 79 9.47 -17.58 14.05
CA SER A 79 10.25 -16.35 13.95
C SER A 79 10.62 -15.99 12.50
N LEU A 80 10.89 -16.97 11.63
CA LEU A 80 11.10 -16.73 10.19
C LEU A 80 9.85 -16.18 9.50
N LYS A 81 8.65 -16.53 9.94
CA LYS A 81 7.40 -16.00 9.38
C LYS A 81 7.20 -14.51 9.68
N SER A 82 7.70 -14.01 10.81
CA SER A 82 7.60 -12.60 11.18
C SER A 82 8.71 -11.73 10.57
N MET A 83 9.76 -12.33 10.00
CA MET A 83 10.88 -11.60 9.41
C MET A 83 10.68 -11.34 7.91
N PRO A 84 11.09 -10.17 7.38
CA PRO A 84 11.11 -9.93 5.93
C PRO A 84 12.14 -10.87 5.26
N TYR A 85 11.71 -11.52 4.17
CA TYR A 85 12.58 -12.40 3.38
C TYR A 85 13.66 -11.64 2.61
N SER A 86 13.28 -10.53 1.99
CA SER A 86 14.18 -9.69 1.20
C SER A 86 14.71 -8.52 2.03
N ASP A 87 15.91 -8.08 1.72
CA ASP A 87 16.43 -6.84 2.25
C ASP A 87 15.62 -5.67 1.69
N GLN A 88 15.02 -4.88 2.58
CA GLN A 88 14.19 -3.76 2.18
C GLN A 88 15.00 -2.55 1.73
N MET A 89 16.25 -2.44 2.21
CA MET A 89 17.19 -1.36 1.92
C MET A 89 18.33 -1.82 1.01
N ASP A 90 18.04 -2.75 0.09
CA ASP A 90 19.04 -3.23 -0.87
C ASP A 90 19.30 -2.20 -1.97
N ASP A 91 20.43 -1.51 -1.88
CA ASP A 91 20.87 -0.50 -2.86
C ASP A 91 21.07 -1.05 -4.27
N SER A 92 21.24 -2.37 -4.41
CA SER A 92 21.39 -3.02 -5.71
C SER A 92 20.05 -3.26 -6.43
N TYR A 93 18.91 -2.91 -5.80
CA TYR A 93 17.59 -3.05 -6.37
C TYR A 93 16.77 -1.77 -6.20
N LYS A 94 16.65 -1.02 -7.26
CA LYS A 94 15.86 0.21 -7.30
C LYS A 94 14.80 0.14 -8.40
N ARG A 95 13.62 0.69 -8.13
CA ARG A 95 12.52 0.80 -9.09
C ARG A 95 11.81 2.12 -8.92
N ILE A 96 11.38 2.66 -10.04
CA ILE A 96 10.47 3.80 -10.10
C ILE A 96 9.25 3.43 -10.92
N CYS A 97 8.10 3.90 -10.50
CA CYS A 97 6.84 3.77 -11.21
C CYS A 97 6.15 5.13 -11.23
N TYR A 98 5.74 5.57 -12.38
CA TYR A 98 5.10 6.85 -12.60
C TYR A 98 3.69 6.66 -13.12
N VAL A 99 2.75 7.41 -12.58
CA VAL A 99 1.35 7.44 -13.02
C VAL A 99 0.89 8.89 -13.02
N ARG A 100 0.25 9.35 -14.09
CA ARG A 100 -0.28 10.70 -14.24
C ARG A 100 -1.75 10.68 -14.66
N TYR A 101 -2.48 11.64 -14.16
CA TYR A 101 -3.83 11.98 -14.59
C TYR A 101 -3.93 13.49 -14.71
N ALA A 102 -4.02 14.00 -15.94
CA ALA A 102 -3.95 15.43 -16.25
C ALA A 102 -2.67 16.06 -15.69
N ASP A 103 -2.77 16.99 -14.78
CA ASP A 103 -1.69 17.69 -14.08
C ASP A 103 -1.26 17.02 -12.77
N ASP A 104 -2.06 16.10 -12.25
CA ASP A 104 -1.72 15.34 -11.04
C ASP A 104 -0.88 14.10 -11.38
N PHE A 105 0.20 13.87 -10.66
CA PHE A 105 1.02 12.66 -10.83
C PHE A 105 1.46 12.05 -9.50
N LEU A 106 1.70 10.75 -9.52
CA LEU A 106 2.21 9.97 -8.39
C LEU A 106 3.43 9.19 -8.84
N ILE A 107 4.51 9.28 -8.07
CA ILE A 107 5.76 8.56 -8.31
C ILE A 107 6.01 7.60 -7.16
N GLY A 108 6.00 6.30 -7.44
CA GLY A 108 6.39 5.27 -6.48
C GLY A 108 7.87 4.93 -6.63
N VAL A 109 8.65 5.10 -5.56
CA VAL A 109 10.08 4.83 -5.54
C VAL A 109 10.38 3.65 -4.63
N ILE A 110 11.10 2.65 -5.14
CA ILE A 110 11.74 1.61 -4.35
C ILE A 110 13.23 1.99 -4.27
N GLY A 111 13.63 2.51 -3.12
CA GLY A 111 14.96 3.04 -2.85
C GLY A 111 15.02 3.68 -1.46
N SER A 112 16.06 4.44 -1.21
CA SER A 112 16.21 5.22 0.02
C SER A 112 15.35 6.50 -0.01
N LYS A 113 15.31 7.22 1.10
CA LYS A 113 14.65 8.53 1.17
C LYS A 113 15.39 9.55 0.32
N GLU A 114 16.71 9.48 0.31
CA GLU A 114 17.60 10.31 -0.49
C GLU A 114 17.33 10.12 -1.99
N ASP A 115 17.11 8.88 -2.44
CA ASP A 115 16.70 8.59 -3.81
C ASP A 115 15.37 9.29 -4.15
N ALA A 116 14.41 9.26 -3.25
CA ALA A 116 13.11 9.93 -3.47
C ALA A 116 13.25 11.47 -3.50
N GLU A 117 14.13 12.03 -2.66
CA GLU A 117 14.43 13.46 -2.66
C GLU A 117 15.14 13.87 -3.96
N GLN A 118 16.07 13.07 -4.44
CA GLN A 118 16.74 13.30 -5.72
C GLN A 118 15.74 13.27 -6.89
N VAL A 119 14.89 12.25 -6.95
CA VAL A 119 13.82 12.16 -7.98
C VAL A 119 12.94 13.41 -7.94
N LYS A 120 12.52 13.86 -6.76
CA LYS A 120 11.70 15.07 -6.60
C LYS A 120 12.41 16.31 -7.14
N GLN A 121 13.70 16.48 -6.86
CA GLN A 121 14.49 17.60 -7.33
C GLN A 121 14.67 17.57 -8.86
N GLU A 122 15.06 16.44 -9.43
CA GLU A 122 15.32 16.29 -10.87
C GLU A 122 14.03 16.49 -11.69
N VAL A 123 12.90 15.90 -11.24
CA VAL A 123 11.59 16.13 -11.86
C VAL A 123 11.19 17.61 -11.74
N GLY A 124 11.45 18.24 -10.59
CA GLY A 124 11.17 19.66 -10.38
C GLY A 124 11.98 20.57 -11.29
N CYS A 125 13.26 20.27 -11.49
CA CYS A 125 14.12 20.98 -12.45
C CYS A 125 13.59 20.83 -13.88
N PHE A 126 13.26 19.60 -14.29
CA PHE A 126 12.71 19.34 -15.63
C PHE A 126 11.42 20.13 -15.88
N ILE A 127 10.48 20.10 -14.95
CA ILE A 127 9.19 20.80 -15.06
C ILE A 127 9.42 22.32 -15.17
N ARG A 128 10.36 22.87 -14.40
CA ARG A 128 10.66 24.30 -14.44
C ARG A 128 11.39 24.71 -15.74
N GLU A 129 12.40 23.96 -16.13
CA GLU A 129 13.28 24.34 -17.25
C GLU A 129 12.70 24.02 -18.61
N LYS A 130 12.01 22.90 -18.75
CA LYS A 130 11.46 22.42 -20.03
C LYS A 130 10.01 22.77 -20.23
N LEU A 131 9.22 22.66 -19.17
CA LEU A 131 7.78 22.92 -19.23
C LEU A 131 7.42 24.34 -18.77
N HIS A 132 8.37 25.09 -18.22
CA HIS A 132 8.12 26.43 -17.67
C HIS A 132 6.92 26.47 -16.67
N LEU A 133 6.76 25.36 -15.92
CA LEU A 133 5.73 25.21 -14.90
C LEU A 133 6.38 25.11 -13.52
N GLU A 134 5.61 25.42 -12.47
CA GLU A 134 6.05 25.30 -11.09
C GLU A 134 5.29 24.19 -10.37
N MET A 135 6.03 23.33 -9.68
CA MET A 135 5.41 22.35 -8.77
C MET A 135 4.99 23.03 -7.48
N SER A 136 3.76 22.75 -7.04
CA SER A 136 3.31 23.19 -5.72
C SER A 136 4.10 22.50 -4.60
N GLY A 137 4.93 23.25 -3.88
CA GLY A 137 5.72 22.72 -2.76
C GLY A 137 4.87 22.12 -1.64
N GLU A 138 3.70 22.71 -1.39
CA GLU A 138 2.76 22.25 -0.35
C GLU A 138 2.08 20.91 -0.72
N LYS A 139 1.84 20.67 -2.01
CA LYS A 139 1.16 19.46 -2.48
C LYS A 139 2.13 18.33 -2.85
N THR A 140 3.38 18.67 -3.18
CA THR A 140 4.38 17.68 -3.59
C THR A 140 5.15 17.17 -2.37
N LEU A 141 4.62 16.11 -1.75
CA LEU A 141 5.15 15.53 -0.53
C LEU A 141 5.84 14.20 -0.82
N ILE A 142 6.88 13.89 -0.03
CA ILE A 142 7.48 12.55 0.02
C ILE A 142 6.85 11.82 1.19
N THR A 143 6.12 10.75 0.90
CA THR A 143 5.38 9.97 1.88
C THR A 143 5.96 8.57 1.95
N HIS A 144 6.18 8.05 3.15
CA HIS A 144 6.62 6.66 3.30
C HIS A 144 5.56 5.68 2.77
N GLY A 145 5.96 4.61 2.08
CA GLY A 145 5.04 3.71 1.39
C GLY A 145 3.96 3.04 2.26
N HIS A 146 4.16 2.96 3.58
CA HIS A 146 3.13 2.46 4.51
C HIS A 146 2.23 3.55 5.09
N ASP A 147 2.52 4.81 4.80
CA ASP A 147 1.66 5.94 5.13
C ASP A 147 0.73 6.24 3.96
N PHE A 148 -0.26 7.10 4.19
CA PHE A 148 -1.26 7.43 3.19
C PHE A 148 -0.81 8.60 2.32
N ALA A 149 -0.57 8.34 1.04
CA ALA A 149 -0.35 9.37 0.03
C ALA A 149 -1.68 9.73 -0.65
N LYS A 150 -2.01 11.02 -0.71
CA LYS A 150 -3.25 11.48 -1.36
C LYS A 150 -3.03 11.59 -2.87
N PHE A 151 -3.88 10.93 -3.67
CA PHE A 151 -3.87 10.99 -5.12
C PHE A 151 -5.28 10.83 -5.69
N LEU A 152 -5.72 11.77 -6.54
CA LEU A 152 -7.05 11.78 -7.17
C LEU A 152 -8.22 11.61 -6.19
N GLY A 153 -8.04 12.11 -4.99
CA GLY A 153 -9.06 12.00 -3.95
C GLY A 153 -9.14 10.66 -3.26
N TYR A 154 -8.17 9.77 -3.49
CA TYR A 154 -7.94 8.53 -2.75
C TYR A 154 -6.68 8.63 -1.88
N GLU A 155 -6.59 7.74 -0.92
CA GLU A 155 -5.41 7.49 -0.11
C GLU A 155 -4.74 6.21 -0.60
N VAL A 156 -3.50 6.36 -1.08
CA VAL A 156 -2.68 5.26 -1.62
C VAL A 156 -1.69 4.83 -0.56
N THR A 157 -1.60 3.53 -0.28
CA THR A 157 -0.62 2.97 0.65
C THR A 157 -0.16 1.58 0.20
N ILE A 158 0.95 1.12 0.75
CA ILE A 158 1.49 -0.22 0.49
C ILE A 158 1.19 -1.13 1.67
N ALA A 159 0.50 -2.23 1.41
CA ALA A 159 0.13 -3.18 2.45
C ALA A 159 1.37 -3.79 3.12
N LYS A 160 1.43 -3.71 4.43
CA LYS A 160 2.35 -4.45 5.28
C LYS A 160 1.71 -5.80 5.61
N GLY A 161 1.98 -6.81 4.79
CA GLY A 161 1.36 -8.13 4.95
C GLY A 161 1.97 -8.89 6.11
N GLU A 162 1.24 -8.98 7.22
CA GLU A 162 1.57 -9.83 8.36
C GLU A 162 0.83 -11.17 8.31
N TYR A 163 -0.18 -11.29 7.44
CA TYR A 163 -1.00 -12.47 7.32
C TYR A 163 -0.40 -13.51 6.38
N SER A 164 -0.50 -14.77 6.76
CA SER A 164 -0.14 -15.90 5.92
C SER A 164 -1.34 -16.80 5.69
N LYS A 165 -1.57 -17.21 4.44
CA LYS A 165 -2.59 -18.20 4.07
C LYS A 165 -1.90 -19.48 3.59
N LYS A 166 -2.52 -20.63 3.87
CA LYS A 166 -2.14 -21.91 3.26
C LYS A 166 -2.63 -21.91 1.81
N THR A 167 -1.75 -22.27 0.89
CA THR A 167 -2.11 -22.52 -0.50
C THR A 167 -2.83 -23.87 -0.62
N LYS A 168 -3.46 -24.13 -1.77
CA LYS A 168 -4.07 -25.43 -2.08
C LYS A 168 -3.07 -26.60 -1.95
N THR A 169 -1.79 -26.33 -2.15
CA THR A 169 -0.68 -27.30 -2.00
C THR A 169 -0.15 -27.43 -0.57
N GLY A 170 -0.80 -26.82 0.43
CA GLY A 170 -0.39 -26.84 1.84
C GLY A 170 0.77 -25.90 2.21
N ALA A 171 1.41 -25.24 1.24
CA ALA A 171 2.46 -24.26 1.50
C ALA A 171 1.91 -22.98 2.13
N THR A 172 2.63 -22.43 3.10
CA THR A 172 2.24 -21.16 3.73
C THR A 172 2.82 -19.99 2.93
N ARG A 173 1.96 -19.08 2.46
CA ARG A 173 2.36 -17.89 1.70
C ARG A 173 1.87 -16.63 2.39
N ARG A 174 2.72 -15.60 2.46
CA ARG A 174 2.28 -14.26 2.90
C ARG A 174 1.32 -13.69 1.87
N VAL A 175 0.28 -13.03 2.37
CA VAL A 175 -0.78 -12.44 1.55
C VAL A 175 -0.68 -10.93 1.65
N ASN A 176 -0.85 -10.24 0.54
CA ASN A 176 -0.91 -8.78 0.42
C ASN A 176 0.36 -7.99 0.79
N ASN A 177 1.51 -8.63 1.02
CA ASN A 177 2.74 -7.91 1.30
C ASN A 177 3.23 -7.16 0.05
N GLY A 178 3.42 -5.84 0.18
CA GLY A 178 3.83 -4.98 -0.93
C GLY A 178 2.74 -4.71 -1.98
N LYS A 179 1.48 -5.07 -1.71
CA LYS A 179 0.36 -4.74 -2.59
C LYS A 179 -0.03 -3.27 -2.37
N VAL A 180 -0.21 -2.54 -3.46
CA VAL A 180 -0.78 -1.19 -3.41
C VAL A 180 -2.26 -1.29 -3.07
N LEU A 181 -2.69 -0.53 -2.08
CA LEU A 181 -4.07 -0.41 -1.63
C LEU A 181 -4.55 1.01 -1.84
N LEU A 182 -5.80 1.14 -2.24
CA LEU A 182 -6.50 2.41 -2.40
C LEU A 182 -7.62 2.48 -1.38
N TYR A 183 -7.66 3.57 -0.65
CA TYR A 183 -8.71 3.85 0.32
C TYR A 183 -9.41 5.17 -0.02
N VAL A 184 -10.70 5.22 0.25
CA VAL A 184 -11.42 6.49 0.25
C VAL A 184 -11.09 7.19 1.56
N PRO A 185 -10.65 8.47 1.54
CA PRO A 185 -10.35 9.22 2.75
C PRO A 185 -11.52 9.22 3.73
N HIS A 186 -11.22 9.02 5.01
CA HIS A 186 -12.21 8.94 6.08
C HIS A 186 -13.20 10.11 6.05
N ASP A 187 -12.69 11.32 5.91
CA ASP A 187 -13.52 12.53 5.89
C ASP A 187 -14.51 12.57 4.71
N LYS A 188 -14.13 12.00 3.57
CA LYS A 188 -15.01 11.99 2.38
C LYS A 188 -16.22 11.11 2.58
N TRP A 189 -16.03 9.86 3.01
CA TRP A 189 -17.17 8.96 3.17
C TRP A 189 -18.02 9.31 4.38
N VAL A 190 -17.41 9.86 5.48
CA VAL A 190 -18.17 10.40 6.61
C VAL A 190 -19.07 11.55 6.17
N LYS A 191 -18.50 12.56 5.47
CA LYS A 191 -19.29 13.68 4.93
C LYS A 191 -20.43 13.20 4.02
N ARG A 192 -20.17 12.16 3.22
CA ARG A 192 -21.19 11.59 2.33
C ARG A 192 -22.31 10.89 3.12
N LEU A 193 -21.96 10.08 4.14
CA LEU A 193 -22.96 9.46 5.02
C LEU A 193 -23.82 10.48 5.78
N LEU A 194 -23.19 11.56 6.24
CA LEU A 194 -23.90 12.69 6.86
C LEU A 194 -24.85 13.36 5.86
N SER A 195 -24.42 13.60 4.61
CA SER A 195 -25.25 14.20 3.57
C SER A 195 -26.45 13.33 3.18
N TYR A 196 -26.31 12.02 3.30
CA TYR A 196 -27.41 11.06 3.08
C TYR A 196 -28.35 10.93 4.28
N ASN A 197 -28.07 11.62 5.40
CA ASN A 197 -28.78 11.44 6.68
C ASN A 197 -28.78 9.99 7.15
N ALA A 198 -27.71 9.25 6.88
CA ALA A 198 -27.55 7.85 7.28
C ALA A 198 -26.87 7.71 8.65
N LEU A 199 -26.16 8.75 9.10
CA LEU A 199 -25.29 8.73 10.26
C LEU A 199 -25.45 10.01 11.10
N LYS A 200 -25.42 9.87 12.43
CA LYS A 200 -25.17 10.95 13.40
C LYS A 200 -23.88 10.67 14.14
N ILE A 201 -23.05 11.68 14.32
CA ILE A 201 -21.83 11.61 15.13
C ILE A 201 -22.14 12.21 16.48
N LYS A 202 -21.95 11.43 17.55
CA LYS A 202 -21.98 11.86 18.94
C LYS A 202 -20.57 11.75 19.52
N TYR A 203 -20.29 12.59 20.51
CA TYR A 203 -19.02 12.53 21.23
C TYR A 203 -19.27 12.00 22.65
N ASP A 204 -18.64 10.88 22.99
CA ASP A 204 -18.71 10.31 24.33
C ASP A 204 -17.77 11.08 25.25
N LYS A 205 -18.37 11.93 26.09
CA LYS A 205 -17.63 12.77 27.06
C LYS A 205 -16.97 11.94 28.18
N GLN A 206 -17.49 10.74 28.47
CA GLN A 206 -16.97 9.87 29.53
C GLN A 206 -15.69 9.14 29.08
N ASN A 207 -15.54 8.90 27.78
CA ASN A 207 -14.38 8.20 27.18
C ASN A 207 -13.46 9.15 26.36
N GLY A 208 -13.23 10.37 26.86
CA GLY A 208 -12.27 11.28 26.25
C GLY A 208 -12.72 11.90 24.92
N ASN A 209 -14.00 12.23 24.76
CA ASN A 209 -14.59 12.78 23.54
C ASN A 209 -14.43 11.87 22.30
N LYS A 210 -14.48 10.58 22.48
CA LYS A 210 -14.41 9.61 21.41
C LYS A 210 -15.66 9.70 20.54
N GLU A 211 -15.46 9.72 19.22
CA GLU A 211 -16.56 9.69 18.27
C GLU A 211 -17.35 8.38 18.36
N VAL A 212 -18.64 8.48 18.55
CA VAL A 212 -19.59 7.37 18.52
C VAL A 212 -20.56 7.61 17.35
N TRP A 213 -20.68 6.64 16.48
CA TRP A 213 -21.52 6.73 15.30
C TRP A 213 -22.84 6.03 15.54
N GLU A 214 -23.91 6.76 15.35
CA GLU A 214 -25.25 6.23 15.45
C GLU A 214 -25.93 6.22 14.09
N PRO A 215 -26.51 5.09 13.65
CA PRO A 215 -27.31 5.04 12.45
C PRO A 215 -28.58 5.88 12.63
N VAL A 216 -28.96 6.59 11.60
CA VAL A 216 -30.18 7.40 11.59
C VAL A 216 -31.25 6.73 10.75
N ARG A 217 -32.48 6.65 11.31
CA ARG A 217 -33.64 6.16 10.58
C ARG A 217 -34.01 7.16 9.48
N ARG A 218 -34.11 6.67 8.26
CA ARG A 218 -34.40 7.49 7.06
C ARG A 218 -35.90 7.51 6.76
N THR A 219 -36.65 8.29 7.51
CA THR A 219 -38.10 8.38 7.40
C THR A 219 -38.59 8.81 6.03
N ARG A 220 -37.80 9.57 5.28
CA ARG A 220 -38.12 10.00 3.91
C ARG A 220 -38.33 8.84 2.91
N LEU A 221 -37.77 7.66 3.21
CA LEU A 221 -37.90 6.47 2.36
C LEU A 221 -39.15 5.64 2.67
N LEU A 222 -39.89 5.99 3.72
CA LEU A 222 -40.98 5.17 4.25
C LEU A 222 -42.17 5.06 3.29
N HIS A 223 -42.31 6.05 2.41
CA HIS A 223 -43.41 6.14 1.46
C HIS A 223 -43.02 5.67 0.03
N LEU A 224 -41.78 5.22 -0.12
CA LEU A 224 -41.30 4.69 -1.41
C LEU A 224 -41.54 3.19 -1.49
N ASP A 225 -41.68 2.70 -2.72
CA ASP A 225 -41.74 1.26 -3.01
C ASP A 225 -40.39 0.59 -2.71
N ASP A 226 -40.40 -0.70 -2.39
CA ASP A 226 -39.20 -1.48 -2.03
C ASP A 226 -38.13 -1.41 -3.12
N LEU A 227 -38.52 -1.40 -4.39
CA LEU A 227 -37.61 -1.27 -5.52
C LEU A 227 -36.97 0.12 -5.58
N GLU A 228 -37.73 1.17 -5.30
CA GLU A 228 -37.19 2.54 -5.23
C GLU A 228 -36.23 2.71 -4.06
N ILE A 229 -36.56 2.15 -2.90
CA ILE A 229 -35.69 2.12 -1.73
C ILE A 229 -34.36 1.42 -2.06
N LEU A 230 -34.44 0.25 -2.69
CA LEU A 230 -33.26 -0.51 -3.11
C LEU A 230 -32.39 0.27 -4.09
N ASN A 231 -33.00 0.89 -5.10
CA ASN A 231 -32.30 1.70 -6.09
C ASN A 231 -31.62 2.93 -5.45
N GLN A 232 -32.28 3.58 -4.50
CA GLN A 232 -31.72 4.70 -3.76
C GLN A 232 -30.47 4.28 -2.98
N TYR A 233 -30.54 3.18 -2.21
CA TYR A 233 -29.38 2.67 -1.48
C TYR A 233 -28.25 2.23 -2.42
N ASN A 234 -28.56 1.58 -3.52
CA ASN A 234 -27.55 1.16 -4.51
C ASN A 234 -26.85 2.37 -5.15
N ALA A 235 -27.59 3.43 -5.47
CA ALA A 235 -27.03 4.66 -6.01
C ALA A 235 -26.10 5.35 -4.98
N GLU A 236 -26.52 5.41 -3.72
CA GLU A 236 -25.72 6.01 -2.65
C GLU A 236 -24.47 5.20 -2.34
N ILE A 237 -24.56 3.85 -2.29
CA ILE A 237 -23.39 2.97 -2.10
C ILE A 237 -22.40 3.13 -3.25
N ARG A 238 -22.87 3.17 -4.50
CA ARG A 238 -21.99 3.42 -5.65
C ARG A 238 -21.36 4.81 -5.63
N GLY A 239 -22.05 5.80 -5.08
CA GLY A 239 -21.53 7.16 -4.93
C GLY A 239 -20.51 7.34 -3.82
N LEU A 240 -20.27 6.33 -2.97
CA LEU A 240 -19.22 6.35 -1.96
C LEU A 240 -17.82 6.08 -2.56
N TYR A 241 -17.76 5.43 -3.69
CA TYR A 241 -16.55 5.08 -4.45
C TYR A 241 -16.45 6.01 -5.68
#